data_ce8095b4a8b6b03a4501630d238b3fe6
#
_entry.id   ce8095b4a8b6b03a4501630d238b3fe6
#
_cell.length_a   1.000
_cell.length_b   1.000
_cell.length_c   1.000
_cell.angle_alpha   90.00
_cell.angle_beta   90.00
_cell.angle_gamma   90.00
#
_symmetry.space_group_name_H-M   'P 1'
#
loop_
_entity.id
_entity.type
_entity.pdbx_description
1 polymer ?
#
loop_
_entity_poly.entity_id
_entity_poly.type
_entity_poly.pdbx_seq_one_letter_code
_entity_poly.pdbx_strand_id
1 'polypeptide(L)'
;MSSPAAGMRPITDTFGRPLASLRVSVTDRCNLRCQYCMPEEEYVWLPREDLLTFEEIRELVAIFTELGVDKVRLTGGEPLLRRDLPALVRMLAQTRGAKDLAMTTNGVQLAEHARALYEAGLHRVTVSLDTLRPERFRALTSRDVHQRVLSGIEAVRRVGFRGLKIDTVVMRGVNEDELVDLLEYGKRVGAEVRFIEYMDVGGATQWSRDKVFSRAEILEVLGRRYGRIDPIIEVSSAPAERFVLPDGTVFGVIASTTTPFCRTCDRSRLTADGQWLLCLYAQTGLDLRKPLRDGASREEIKALIASGWTRRRDRGAEERRELEALGVRGVLVQIEGLRKDPHLEMHTRGG
;
A
#
# COMPACT_ATOMS: atom_id res chain seq x y z
N MET A 1 34.25 -2.60 -25.13
CA MET A 1 33.88 -1.67 -24.06
C MET A 1 32.49 -1.15 -24.35
N SER A 2 31.45 -1.81 -23.79
CA SER A 2 30.06 -1.44 -24.01
C SER A 2 29.70 -0.36 -23.00
N SER A 3 29.35 0.83 -23.50
CA SER A 3 28.82 1.93 -22.65
C SER A 3 27.68 1.44 -21.76
N PRO A 4 27.63 1.87 -20.49
CA PRO A 4 26.47 1.57 -19.66
C PRO A 4 25.23 2.22 -20.29
N ALA A 5 24.17 1.44 -20.49
CA ALA A 5 22.90 1.93 -20.96
C ALA A 5 22.48 3.13 -20.10
N ALA A 6 22.33 4.30 -20.69
CA ALA A 6 21.84 5.51 -20.05
C ALA A 6 20.49 5.17 -19.42
N GLY A 7 20.43 5.17 -18.08
CA GLY A 7 19.19 4.93 -17.35
C GLY A 7 18.15 5.94 -17.81
N MET A 8 17.04 5.48 -18.38
CA MET A 8 15.95 6.33 -18.78
C MET A 8 15.49 7.15 -17.55
N ARG A 9 15.52 8.48 -17.70
CA ARG A 9 15.00 9.36 -16.64
C ARG A 9 13.48 9.13 -16.53
N PRO A 10 12.96 8.92 -15.30
CA PRO A 10 11.53 8.76 -15.13
C PRO A 10 10.79 10.02 -15.64
N ILE A 11 9.62 9.82 -16.25
CA ILE A 11 8.74 10.94 -16.58
C ILE A 11 8.27 11.61 -15.28
N THR A 12 8.07 12.93 -15.34
CA THR A 12 7.65 13.72 -14.17
C THR A 12 6.31 14.38 -14.41
N ASP A 13 5.57 14.61 -13.33
CA ASP A 13 4.31 15.33 -13.35
C ASP A 13 4.52 16.87 -13.29
N THR A 14 3.43 17.64 -13.17
CA THR A 14 3.47 19.11 -13.13
C THR A 14 4.21 19.69 -11.91
N PHE A 15 4.44 18.88 -10.89
CA PHE A 15 5.21 19.24 -9.67
C PHE A 15 6.64 18.68 -9.67
N GLY A 16 7.07 18.05 -10.78
CA GLY A 16 8.39 17.42 -10.88
C GLY A 16 8.48 16.07 -10.17
N ARG A 17 7.36 15.46 -9.76
CA ARG A 17 7.35 14.15 -9.09
C ARG A 17 7.50 13.04 -10.12
N PRO A 18 8.49 12.13 -9.95
CA PRO A 18 8.73 11.06 -10.91
C PRO A 18 7.64 9.97 -10.83
N LEU A 19 7.36 9.30 -11.95
CA LEU A 19 6.62 8.04 -11.97
C LEU A 19 7.62 6.91 -11.64
N ALA A 20 7.76 6.56 -10.35
CA ALA A 20 8.77 5.59 -9.93
C ALA A 20 8.20 4.37 -9.19
N SER A 21 6.98 4.45 -8.69
CA SER A 21 6.38 3.39 -7.89
C SER A 21 4.97 3.06 -8.38
N LEU A 22 4.73 1.77 -8.66
CA LEU A 22 3.43 1.23 -9.06
C LEU A 22 2.92 0.24 -8.01
N ARG A 23 1.71 0.49 -7.48
CA ARG A 23 0.95 -0.50 -6.72
C ARG A 23 0.00 -1.21 -7.68
N VAL A 24 -0.02 -2.54 -7.64
CA VAL A 24 -0.84 -3.38 -8.50
C VAL A 24 -1.78 -4.19 -7.62
N SER A 25 -3.06 -3.88 -7.66
CA SER A 25 -4.09 -4.74 -7.10
C SER A 25 -4.25 -5.97 -7.99
N VAL A 26 -4.12 -7.15 -7.41
CA VAL A 26 -4.30 -8.41 -8.16
C VAL A 26 -5.69 -9.00 -7.97
N THR A 27 -6.44 -8.48 -7.00
CA THR A 27 -7.83 -8.83 -6.70
C THR A 27 -8.45 -7.74 -5.81
N ASP A 28 -9.74 -7.59 -5.89
CA ASP A 28 -10.54 -6.76 -4.97
C ASP A 28 -10.99 -7.53 -3.71
N ARG A 29 -10.93 -8.86 -3.74
CA ARG A 29 -11.43 -9.73 -2.66
C ARG A 29 -10.51 -9.72 -1.46
N CYS A 30 -11.11 -9.76 -0.25
CA CYS A 30 -10.39 -9.87 1.01
C CYS A 30 -11.09 -10.85 1.95
N ASN A 31 -10.32 -11.56 2.75
CA ASN A 31 -10.81 -12.51 3.76
C ASN A 31 -10.96 -11.90 5.16
N LEU A 32 -10.63 -10.62 5.33
CA LEU A 32 -10.89 -9.84 6.54
C LEU A 32 -11.98 -8.79 6.30
N ARG A 33 -12.53 -8.24 7.38
CA ARG A 33 -13.49 -7.14 7.40
C ARG A 33 -12.99 -6.07 8.37
N CYS A 34 -11.89 -5.41 7.99
CA CYS A 34 -11.28 -4.38 8.82
C CYS A 34 -12.18 -3.14 8.88
N GLN A 35 -12.46 -2.65 10.10
CA GLN A 35 -13.35 -1.51 10.36
C GLN A 35 -12.96 -0.24 9.60
N TYR A 36 -11.68 -0.06 9.30
CA TYR A 36 -11.16 1.11 8.60
C TYR A 36 -11.05 0.94 7.07
N CYS A 37 -11.32 -0.27 6.54
CA CYS A 37 -11.16 -0.57 5.11
C CYS A 37 -12.42 -1.21 4.52
N MET A 38 -12.99 -2.20 5.19
CA MET A 38 -14.13 -2.99 4.71
C MET A 38 -15.10 -3.26 5.87
N PRO A 39 -15.75 -2.23 6.45
CA PRO A 39 -16.62 -2.38 7.62
C PRO A 39 -17.99 -3.03 7.31
N GLU A 40 -18.38 -3.07 6.04
CA GLU A 40 -19.68 -3.60 5.62
C GLU A 40 -19.69 -5.14 5.55
N GLU A 41 -20.86 -5.73 5.66
CA GLU A 41 -21.03 -7.19 5.52
C GLU A 41 -21.00 -7.63 4.06
N GLU A 42 -21.61 -6.85 3.18
CA GLU A 42 -21.74 -7.14 1.76
C GLU A 42 -20.97 -6.13 0.90
N TYR A 43 -20.30 -6.64 -0.13
CA TYR A 43 -19.55 -5.86 -1.10
C TYR A 43 -19.90 -6.24 -2.53
N VAL A 44 -19.92 -5.24 -3.40
CA VAL A 44 -19.99 -5.44 -4.85
C VAL A 44 -18.56 -5.73 -5.35
N TRP A 45 -18.37 -6.97 -5.80
CA TRP A 45 -17.07 -7.40 -6.32
C TRP A 45 -16.96 -7.14 -7.81
N LEU A 46 -15.76 -6.85 -8.27
CA LEU A 46 -15.47 -6.75 -9.70
C LEU A 46 -15.79 -8.08 -10.41
N PRO A 47 -16.42 -8.04 -11.59
CA PRO A 47 -16.65 -9.24 -12.40
C PRO A 47 -15.34 -9.96 -12.69
N ARG A 48 -15.36 -11.29 -12.63
CA ARG A 48 -14.14 -12.10 -12.80
C ARG A 48 -13.52 -11.94 -14.17
N GLU A 49 -14.34 -11.80 -15.19
CA GLU A 49 -13.96 -11.56 -16.59
C GLU A 49 -13.29 -10.20 -16.80
N ASP A 50 -13.56 -9.26 -15.92
CA ASP A 50 -12.95 -7.93 -15.97
C ASP A 50 -11.57 -7.89 -15.34
N LEU A 51 -11.23 -8.85 -14.49
CA LEU A 51 -9.90 -8.90 -13.87
C LEU A 51 -8.81 -9.10 -14.92
N LEU A 52 -7.72 -8.36 -14.77
CA LEU A 52 -6.53 -8.54 -15.58
C LEU A 52 -5.95 -9.95 -15.41
N THR A 53 -5.51 -10.57 -16.50
CA THR A 53 -4.70 -11.79 -16.47
C THR A 53 -3.28 -11.49 -15.98
N PHE A 54 -2.51 -12.48 -15.64
CA PHE A 54 -1.11 -12.29 -15.24
C PHE A 54 -0.25 -11.78 -16.39
N GLU A 55 -0.56 -12.17 -17.62
CA GLU A 55 0.09 -11.69 -18.84
C GLU A 55 -0.21 -10.21 -19.06
N GLU A 56 -1.47 -9.77 -18.89
CA GLU A 56 -1.88 -8.37 -19.00
C GLU A 56 -1.19 -7.52 -17.93
N ILE A 57 -1.14 -8.01 -16.67
CA ILE A 57 -0.43 -7.31 -15.57
C ILE A 57 1.06 -7.19 -15.90
N ARG A 58 1.71 -8.28 -16.35
CA ARG A 58 3.13 -8.24 -16.73
C ARG A 58 3.38 -7.25 -17.84
N GLU A 59 2.52 -7.23 -18.87
CA GLU A 59 2.67 -6.32 -20.02
C GLU A 59 2.56 -4.86 -19.58
N LEU A 60 1.54 -4.53 -18.79
CA LEU A 60 1.39 -3.17 -18.25
C LEU A 60 2.58 -2.79 -17.36
N VAL A 61 3.02 -3.66 -16.46
CA VAL A 61 4.19 -3.41 -15.61
C VAL A 61 5.44 -3.18 -16.45
N ALA A 62 5.64 -3.93 -17.52
CA ALA A 62 6.77 -3.73 -18.43
C ALA A 62 6.72 -2.37 -19.13
N ILE A 63 5.55 -1.89 -19.53
CA ILE A 63 5.37 -0.54 -20.07
C ILE A 63 5.68 0.53 -19.00
N PHE A 64 5.19 0.34 -17.78
CA PHE A 64 5.49 1.26 -16.66
C PHE A 64 6.98 1.33 -16.35
N THR A 65 7.70 0.20 -16.44
CA THR A 65 9.16 0.20 -16.20
C THR A 65 9.94 0.96 -17.26
N GLU A 66 9.46 0.97 -18.50
CA GLU A 66 10.04 1.82 -19.57
C GLU A 66 9.82 3.32 -19.32
N LEU A 67 8.81 3.68 -18.54
CA LEU A 67 8.51 5.07 -18.16
C LEU A 67 9.20 5.49 -16.85
N GLY A 68 9.96 4.59 -16.22
CA GLY A 68 10.77 4.89 -15.04
C GLY A 68 10.33 4.24 -13.74
N VAL A 69 9.25 3.44 -13.74
CA VAL A 69 8.87 2.66 -12.57
C VAL A 69 9.93 1.59 -12.29
N ASP A 70 10.51 1.62 -11.10
CA ASP A 70 11.46 0.60 -10.64
C ASP A 70 10.99 -0.14 -9.39
N LYS A 71 9.91 0.35 -8.75
CA LYS A 71 9.30 -0.26 -7.56
C LYS A 71 7.89 -0.74 -7.89
N VAL A 72 7.67 -2.03 -7.81
CA VAL A 72 6.36 -2.66 -8.01
C VAL A 72 5.90 -3.30 -6.71
N ARG A 73 4.68 -2.96 -6.27
CA ARG A 73 4.10 -3.53 -5.06
C ARG A 73 2.79 -4.23 -5.39
N LEU A 74 2.75 -5.54 -5.16
CA LEU A 74 1.54 -6.33 -5.24
C LEU A 74 0.67 -6.08 -4.00
N THR A 75 -0.60 -5.86 -4.24
CA THR A 75 -1.62 -5.59 -3.24
C THR A 75 -2.98 -6.06 -3.77
N GLY A 76 -4.07 -5.51 -3.24
CA GLY A 76 -5.43 -5.80 -3.63
C GLY A 76 -6.34 -5.57 -2.44
N GLY A 77 -7.41 -6.32 -2.33
CA GLY A 77 -7.99 -6.65 -1.05
C GLY A 77 -6.96 -7.49 -0.28
N GLU A 78 -6.90 -8.79 -0.54
CA GLU A 78 -5.81 -9.64 -0.06
C GLU A 78 -5.15 -10.37 -1.24
N PRO A 79 -3.90 -10.06 -1.59
CA PRO A 79 -3.26 -10.62 -2.78
C PRO A 79 -3.10 -12.14 -2.74
N LEU A 80 -2.96 -12.75 -1.55
CA LEU A 80 -2.81 -14.19 -1.39
C LEU A 80 -4.09 -14.98 -1.72
N LEU A 81 -5.23 -14.30 -1.91
CA LEU A 81 -6.46 -14.92 -2.42
C LEU A 81 -6.43 -15.10 -3.96
N ARG A 82 -5.53 -14.43 -4.66
CA ARG A 82 -5.34 -14.63 -6.09
C ARG A 82 -4.63 -15.96 -6.32
N ARG A 83 -5.32 -16.90 -6.94
CA ARG A 83 -4.78 -18.22 -7.26
C ARG A 83 -3.48 -18.08 -8.07
N ASP A 84 -2.51 -18.95 -7.78
CA ASP A 84 -1.21 -19.03 -8.48
C ASP A 84 -0.38 -17.72 -8.45
N LEU A 85 -0.54 -16.87 -7.42
CA LEU A 85 0.20 -15.61 -7.27
C LEU A 85 1.73 -15.75 -7.44
N PRO A 86 2.40 -16.84 -6.98
CA PRO A 86 3.82 -17.05 -7.24
C PRO A 86 4.19 -17.08 -8.73
N ALA A 87 3.27 -17.49 -9.63
CA ALA A 87 3.52 -17.43 -11.08
C ALA A 87 3.62 -15.97 -11.56
N LEU A 88 2.71 -15.09 -11.12
CA LEU A 88 2.81 -13.66 -11.41
C LEU A 88 4.09 -13.06 -10.85
N VAL A 89 4.45 -13.37 -9.61
CA VAL A 89 5.69 -12.90 -8.99
C VAL A 89 6.91 -13.27 -9.85
N ARG A 90 6.98 -14.50 -10.34
CA ARG A 90 8.06 -14.97 -11.22
C ARG A 90 8.10 -14.19 -12.53
N MET A 91 6.94 -13.94 -13.14
CA MET A 91 6.86 -13.14 -14.38
C MET A 91 7.35 -11.70 -14.16
N LEU A 92 6.97 -11.09 -13.03
CA LEU A 92 7.37 -9.72 -12.70
C LEU A 92 8.84 -9.63 -12.28
N ALA A 93 9.38 -10.63 -11.59
CA ALA A 93 10.80 -10.69 -11.22
C ALA A 93 11.73 -10.78 -12.46
N GLN A 94 11.22 -11.29 -13.58
CA GLN A 94 11.92 -11.34 -14.86
C GLN A 94 11.70 -10.07 -15.71
N THR A 95 10.82 -9.17 -15.29
CA THR A 95 10.53 -7.94 -16.03
C THR A 95 11.69 -6.95 -15.90
N ARG A 96 12.31 -6.61 -17.03
CA ARG A 96 13.43 -5.65 -17.05
C ARG A 96 12.97 -4.30 -16.47
N GLY A 97 13.73 -3.77 -15.52
CA GLY A 97 13.45 -2.48 -14.88
C GLY A 97 12.72 -2.57 -13.55
N ALA A 98 12.01 -3.63 -13.24
CA ALA A 98 11.40 -3.89 -11.94
C ALA A 98 12.48 -4.29 -10.92
N LYS A 99 13.08 -3.30 -10.24
CA LYS A 99 14.22 -3.53 -9.32
C LYS A 99 13.79 -3.93 -7.92
N ASP A 100 12.61 -3.49 -7.50
CA ASP A 100 12.09 -3.71 -6.15
C ASP A 100 10.65 -4.25 -6.24
N LEU A 101 10.52 -5.57 -6.16
CA LEU A 101 9.25 -6.27 -6.15
C LEU A 101 8.84 -6.58 -4.71
N ALA A 102 7.75 -5.99 -4.25
CA ALA A 102 7.26 -6.12 -2.90
C ALA A 102 5.78 -6.52 -2.87
N MET A 103 5.31 -7.02 -1.72
CA MET A 103 3.91 -7.34 -1.48
C MET A 103 3.46 -6.77 -0.13
N THR A 104 2.21 -6.29 -0.08
CA THR A 104 1.50 -6.01 1.17
C THR A 104 0.39 -7.03 1.34
N THR A 105 0.27 -7.63 2.52
CA THR A 105 -0.69 -8.69 2.83
C THR A 105 -1.19 -8.57 4.26
N ASN A 106 -2.39 -9.06 4.52
CA ASN A 106 -2.91 -9.23 5.88
C ASN A 106 -2.28 -10.42 6.63
N GLY A 107 -1.47 -11.22 5.96
CA GLY A 107 -0.68 -12.29 6.55
C GLY A 107 -1.42 -13.61 6.84
N VAL A 108 -2.75 -13.68 6.72
CA VAL A 108 -3.55 -14.86 7.10
C VAL A 108 -3.13 -16.14 6.37
N GLN A 109 -2.77 -16.04 5.10
CA GLN A 109 -2.33 -17.19 4.28
C GLN A 109 -0.81 -17.20 4.05
N LEU A 110 -0.08 -16.28 4.65
CA LEU A 110 1.34 -16.05 4.34
C LEU A 110 2.23 -17.24 4.73
N ALA A 111 1.90 -17.96 5.80
CA ALA A 111 2.66 -19.14 6.23
C ALA A 111 2.71 -20.24 5.13
N GLU A 112 1.64 -20.39 4.37
CA GLU A 112 1.49 -21.38 3.32
C GLU A 112 2.22 -20.97 2.03
N HIS A 113 2.34 -19.65 1.79
CA HIS A 113 2.84 -19.10 0.52
C HIS A 113 4.27 -18.52 0.60
N ALA A 114 4.82 -18.27 1.80
CA ALA A 114 6.06 -17.52 1.97
C ALA A 114 7.23 -18.10 1.16
N ARG A 115 7.44 -19.42 1.20
CA ARG A 115 8.53 -20.08 0.47
C ARG A 115 8.36 -19.96 -1.04
N ALA A 116 7.18 -20.25 -1.57
CA ALA A 116 6.91 -20.18 -3.02
C ALA A 116 7.07 -18.74 -3.56
N LEU A 117 6.67 -17.73 -2.79
CA LEU A 117 6.86 -16.33 -3.13
C LEU A 117 8.33 -15.92 -3.14
N TYR A 118 9.09 -16.37 -2.15
CA TYR A 118 10.53 -16.13 -2.08
C TYR A 118 11.28 -16.75 -3.28
N GLU A 119 11.00 -18.02 -3.55
CA GLU A 119 11.59 -18.76 -4.69
C GLU A 119 11.15 -18.18 -6.04
N ALA A 120 9.98 -17.58 -6.12
CA ALA A 120 9.51 -16.85 -7.31
C ALA A 120 10.21 -15.50 -7.52
N GLY A 121 10.98 -14.99 -6.55
CA GLY A 121 11.74 -13.76 -6.66
C GLY A 121 11.07 -12.53 -6.03
N LEU A 122 10.13 -12.71 -5.09
CA LEU A 122 9.62 -11.60 -4.29
C LEU A 122 10.71 -11.09 -3.35
N HIS A 123 11.02 -9.79 -3.37
CA HIS A 123 12.10 -9.22 -2.59
C HIS A 123 11.71 -8.93 -1.14
N ARG A 124 10.51 -8.37 -0.92
CA ARG A 124 10.09 -7.84 0.38
C ARG A 124 8.61 -8.08 0.65
N VAL A 125 8.30 -8.29 1.92
CA VAL A 125 6.92 -8.45 2.41
C VAL A 125 6.63 -7.38 3.46
N THR A 126 5.45 -6.80 3.37
CA THR A 126 4.86 -5.95 4.41
C THR A 126 3.61 -6.67 4.91
N VAL A 127 3.50 -6.88 6.21
CA VAL A 127 2.34 -7.50 6.84
C VAL A 127 1.57 -6.44 7.61
N SER A 128 0.26 -6.35 7.39
CA SER A 128 -0.62 -5.50 8.19
C SER A 128 -0.95 -6.21 9.50
N LEU A 129 -0.60 -5.58 10.63
CA LEU A 129 -0.87 -6.10 11.97
C LEU A 129 -1.14 -4.92 12.92
N ASP A 130 -2.40 -4.71 13.29
CA ASP A 130 -2.82 -3.56 14.09
C ASP A 130 -2.80 -3.82 15.59
N THR A 131 -2.69 -5.06 16.02
CA THR A 131 -2.73 -5.45 17.44
C THR A 131 -2.10 -6.82 17.67
N LEU A 132 -1.52 -7.03 18.85
CA LEU A 132 -1.03 -8.33 19.33
C LEU A 132 -2.05 -9.07 20.20
N ARG A 133 -3.23 -8.45 20.47
CA ARG A 133 -4.29 -9.04 21.30
C ARG A 133 -5.34 -9.72 20.42
N PRO A 134 -5.57 -11.03 20.58
CA PRO A 134 -6.49 -11.79 19.73
C PRO A 134 -7.93 -11.24 19.73
N GLU A 135 -8.43 -10.85 20.90
CA GLU A 135 -9.78 -10.28 21.06
C GLU A 135 -9.93 -8.95 20.33
N ARG A 136 -8.91 -8.08 20.39
CA ARG A 136 -8.88 -6.80 19.67
C ARG A 136 -8.75 -7.04 18.16
N PHE A 137 -7.93 -7.99 17.74
CA PHE A 137 -7.82 -8.39 16.34
C PHE A 137 -9.17 -8.84 15.79
N ARG A 138 -9.89 -9.69 16.54
CA ARG A 138 -11.23 -10.13 16.16
C ARG A 138 -12.21 -8.96 16.08
N ALA A 139 -12.18 -8.02 17.01
CA ALA A 139 -13.01 -6.82 16.99
C ALA A 139 -12.73 -5.96 15.76
N LEU A 140 -11.44 -5.75 15.41
CA LEU A 140 -11.02 -4.91 14.30
C LEU A 140 -11.28 -5.52 12.92
N THR A 141 -11.19 -6.86 12.80
CA THR A 141 -11.19 -7.55 11.49
C THR A 141 -12.40 -8.44 11.26
N SER A 142 -13.28 -8.58 12.27
CA SER A 142 -14.42 -9.50 12.29
C SER A 142 -14.04 -10.97 12.03
N ARG A 143 -12.79 -11.36 12.30
CA ARG A 143 -12.29 -12.73 12.09
C ARG A 143 -11.38 -13.17 13.24
N ASP A 144 -11.45 -14.45 13.59
CA ASP A 144 -10.62 -15.08 14.62
C ASP A 144 -9.46 -15.84 13.96
N VAL A 145 -8.52 -15.11 13.37
CA VAL A 145 -7.38 -15.68 12.64
C VAL A 145 -6.04 -15.02 13.01
N HIS A 146 -5.99 -14.35 14.17
CA HIS A 146 -4.80 -13.64 14.66
C HIS A 146 -3.54 -14.51 14.66
N GLN A 147 -3.63 -15.73 15.19
CA GLN A 147 -2.49 -16.65 15.26
C GLN A 147 -1.95 -17.03 13.87
N ARG A 148 -2.81 -17.06 12.84
CA ARG A 148 -2.37 -17.34 11.47
C ARG A 148 -1.50 -16.19 10.92
N VAL A 149 -1.83 -14.94 11.26
CA VAL A 149 -1.02 -13.77 10.88
C VAL A 149 0.37 -13.84 11.53
N LEU A 150 0.44 -14.12 12.84
CA LEU A 150 1.71 -14.27 13.55
C LEU A 150 2.55 -15.42 12.96
N SER A 151 1.91 -16.55 12.64
CA SER A 151 2.56 -17.69 11.97
C SER A 151 3.09 -17.31 10.57
N GLY A 152 2.37 -16.44 9.85
CA GLY A 152 2.80 -15.88 8.57
C GLY A 152 4.07 -15.04 8.69
N ILE A 153 4.14 -14.15 9.69
CA ILE A 153 5.33 -13.33 9.98
C ILE A 153 6.54 -14.23 10.30
N GLU A 154 6.36 -15.26 11.14
CA GLU A 154 7.41 -16.21 11.45
C GLU A 154 7.87 -17.03 10.23
N ALA A 155 6.96 -17.37 9.34
CA ALA A 155 7.31 -18.07 8.10
C ALA A 155 8.19 -17.22 7.20
N VAL A 156 7.87 -15.92 7.03
CA VAL A 156 8.68 -14.96 6.27
C VAL A 156 10.09 -14.85 6.85
N ARG A 157 10.20 -14.74 8.18
CA ARG A 157 11.50 -14.71 8.88
C ARG A 157 12.31 -15.98 8.61
N ARG A 158 11.71 -17.16 8.76
CA ARG A 158 12.39 -18.46 8.55
C ARG A 158 12.82 -18.69 7.11
N VAL A 159 12.06 -18.18 6.14
CA VAL A 159 12.42 -18.28 4.71
C VAL A 159 13.60 -17.38 4.36
N GLY A 160 13.83 -16.31 5.13
CA GLY A 160 14.98 -15.41 4.96
C GLY A 160 14.70 -14.18 4.08
N PHE A 161 13.45 -13.74 4.00
CA PHE A 161 13.15 -12.46 3.38
C PHE A 161 13.91 -11.32 4.06
N ARG A 162 14.52 -10.46 3.28
CA ARG A 162 15.15 -9.24 3.77
C ARG A 162 14.14 -8.09 3.76
N GLY A 163 14.16 -7.25 4.80
CA GLY A 163 13.31 -6.05 4.86
C GLY A 163 11.82 -6.35 5.10
N LEU A 164 11.53 -7.31 6.00
CA LEU A 164 10.19 -7.50 6.54
C LEU A 164 9.71 -6.23 7.21
N LYS A 165 8.45 -5.86 6.95
CA LYS A 165 7.79 -4.71 7.57
C LYS A 165 6.47 -5.12 8.18
N ILE A 166 6.13 -4.46 9.27
CA ILE A 166 4.81 -4.54 9.89
C ILE A 166 4.20 -3.14 9.81
N ASP A 167 3.11 -3.00 9.08
CA ASP A 167 2.33 -1.78 8.99
C ASP A 167 1.15 -1.87 9.96
N THR A 168 0.98 -0.85 10.81
CA THR A 168 -0.05 -0.76 11.85
C THR A 168 -0.81 0.55 11.70
N VAL A 169 -2.12 0.50 11.44
CA VAL A 169 -2.99 1.67 11.52
C VAL A 169 -3.29 1.95 12.99
N VAL A 170 -2.90 3.13 13.46
CA VAL A 170 -3.10 3.54 14.86
C VAL A 170 -4.37 4.35 14.97
N MET A 171 -5.28 3.91 15.84
CA MET A 171 -6.57 4.55 16.10
C MET A 171 -6.73 4.85 17.59
N ARG A 172 -7.05 6.10 17.90
CA ARG A 172 -7.31 6.54 19.27
C ARG A 172 -8.50 5.80 19.89
N GLY A 173 -8.32 5.35 21.13
CA GLY A 173 -9.32 4.56 21.86
C GLY A 173 -9.43 3.11 21.39
N VAL A 174 -8.51 2.67 20.50
CA VAL A 174 -8.53 1.31 19.96
C VAL A 174 -7.24 0.55 20.22
N ASN A 175 -6.09 1.03 19.74
CA ASN A 175 -4.83 0.28 19.79
C ASN A 175 -3.59 1.15 20.08
N GLU A 176 -3.75 2.42 20.41
CA GLU A 176 -2.64 3.33 20.74
C GLU A 176 -1.86 2.89 21.99
N ASP A 177 -2.46 2.05 22.83
CA ASP A 177 -1.83 1.47 24.02
C ASP A 177 -0.86 0.33 23.71
N GLU A 178 -0.83 -0.18 22.45
CA GLU A 178 0.06 -1.28 22.01
C GLU A 178 1.29 -0.81 21.21
N LEU A 179 1.56 0.49 21.07
CA LEU A 179 2.68 1.00 20.27
C LEU A 179 4.02 0.41 20.69
N VAL A 180 4.26 0.35 22.00
CA VAL A 180 5.49 -0.23 22.58
C VAL A 180 5.55 -1.73 22.32
N ASP A 181 4.47 -2.45 22.58
CA ASP A 181 4.40 -3.91 22.43
C ASP A 181 4.62 -4.33 20.96
N LEU A 182 4.00 -3.60 20.02
CA LEU A 182 4.18 -3.81 18.58
C LEU A 182 5.62 -3.55 18.14
N LEU A 183 6.26 -2.50 18.67
CA LEU A 183 7.65 -2.20 18.35
C LEU A 183 8.60 -3.28 18.91
N GLU A 184 8.38 -3.75 20.16
CA GLU A 184 9.14 -4.85 20.74
C GLU A 184 8.89 -6.17 19.99
N TYR A 185 7.66 -6.40 19.52
CA TYR A 185 7.38 -7.54 18.64
C TYR A 185 8.19 -7.43 17.33
N GLY A 186 8.20 -6.24 16.69
CA GLY A 186 8.98 -5.98 15.49
C GLY A 186 10.47 -6.28 15.68
N LYS A 187 11.07 -5.80 16.79
CA LYS A 187 12.46 -6.12 17.17
C LYS A 187 12.69 -7.62 17.22
N ARG A 188 11.83 -8.34 17.91
CA ARG A 188 11.95 -9.80 18.11
C ARG A 188 11.89 -10.59 16.79
N VAL A 189 11.06 -10.16 15.83
CA VAL A 189 10.92 -10.83 14.53
C VAL A 189 11.80 -10.25 13.43
N GLY A 190 12.60 -9.22 13.73
CA GLY A 190 13.48 -8.54 12.77
C GLY A 190 12.72 -7.73 11.72
N ALA A 191 11.58 -7.14 12.08
CA ALA A 191 10.75 -6.31 11.21
C ALA A 191 10.85 -4.82 11.54
N GLU A 192 10.88 -3.97 10.52
CA GLU A 192 10.65 -2.53 10.67
C GLU A 192 9.16 -2.27 10.88
N VAL A 193 8.77 -1.81 12.07
CA VAL A 193 7.38 -1.43 12.36
C VAL A 193 7.11 -0.03 11.80
N ARG A 194 5.94 0.13 11.17
CA ARG A 194 5.46 1.40 10.63
C ARG A 194 4.09 1.72 11.19
N PHE A 195 4.00 2.77 11.94
CA PHE A 195 2.76 3.30 12.46
C PHE A 195 2.13 4.24 11.44
N ILE A 196 0.86 4.03 11.13
CA ILE A 196 0.12 4.78 10.11
C ILE A 196 -1.02 5.53 10.80
N GLU A 197 -1.11 6.83 10.59
CA GLU A 197 -2.28 7.60 11.03
C GLU A 197 -3.54 7.13 10.32
N TYR A 198 -4.64 7.03 11.05
CA TYR A 198 -5.93 6.65 10.50
C TYR A 198 -6.41 7.65 9.45
N MET A 199 -6.78 7.17 8.27
CA MET A 199 -7.11 7.98 7.09
C MET A 199 -8.58 7.84 6.71
N ASP A 200 -9.14 8.90 6.14
CA ASP A 200 -10.51 8.98 5.62
C ASP A 200 -10.59 8.54 4.14
N VAL A 201 -10.18 7.33 3.83
CA VAL A 201 -10.12 6.83 2.44
C VAL A 201 -11.08 5.67 2.24
N GLY A 202 -11.84 5.69 1.15
CA GLY A 202 -12.70 4.60 0.70
C GLY A 202 -13.65 4.13 1.78
N GLY A 203 -13.59 2.84 2.12
CA GLY A 203 -14.42 2.19 3.13
C GLY A 203 -14.27 2.66 4.58
N ALA A 204 -13.48 3.69 4.86
CA ALA A 204 -13.37 4.30 6.21
C ALA A 204 -14.62 5.14 6.58
N THR A 205 -15.81 4.58 6.39
CA THR A 205 -17.10 5.27 6.58
C THR A 205 -17.36 5.73 8.01
N GLN A 206 -16.66 5.13 8.98
CA GLN A 206 -16.74 5.49 10.41
C GLN A 206 -15.55 6.36 10.85
N TRP A 207 -14.79 6.90 9.91
CA TRP A 207 -13.69 7.77 10.24
C TRP A 207 -14.17 9.07 10.89
N SER A 208 -13.42 9.51 11.89
CA SER A 208 -13.58 10.82 12.50
C SER A 208 -12.22 11.33 12.96
N ARG A 209 -12.07 12.65 13.02
CA ARG A 209 -10.80 13.30 13.36
C ARG A 209 -10.32 12.97 14.77
N ASP A 210 -11.24 12.83 15.70
CA ASP A 210 -10.97 12.47 17.11
C ASP A 210 -10.37 11.06 17.26
N LYS A 211 -10.57 10.16 16.27
CA LYS A 211 -9.94 8.83 16.23
C LYS A 211 -8.52 8.84 15.68
N VAL A 212 -8.06 9.95 15.11
CA VAL A 212 -6.69 10.05 14.61
C VAL A 212 -5.72 10.15 15.77
N PHE A 213 -4.77 9.21 15.84
CA PHE A 213 -3.63 9.27 16.75
C PHE A 213 -2.43 9.77 15.95
N SER A 214 -2.02 11.00 16.22
CA SER A 214 -1.10 11.75 15.38
C SER A 214 0.35 11.26 15.48
N ARG A 215 1.17 11.56 14.48
CA ARG A 215 2.63 11.37 14.51
C ARG A 215 3.27 11.93 15.80
N ALA A 216 2.85 13.11 16.22
CA ALA A 216 3.40 13.73 17.44
C ALA A 216 3.12 12.89 18.67
N GLU A 217 1.89 12.38 18.81
CA GLU A 217 1.48 11.53 19.93
C GLU A 217 2.16 10.16 19.89
N ILE A 218 2.33 9.57 18.69
CA ILE A 218 3.10 8.32 18.52
C ILE A 218 4.52 8.51 19.03
N LEU A 219 5.20 9.58 18.61
CA LEU A 219 6.57 9.87 19.03
C LEU A 219 6.64 10.21 20.54
N GLU A 220 5.64 10.88 21.10
CA GLU A 220 5.56 11.16 22.53
C GLU A 220 5.44 9.86 23.35
N VAL A 221 4.52 8.96 22.98
CA VAL A 221 4.36 7.66 23.68
C VAL A 221 5.64 6.84 23.63
N LEU A 222 6.25 6.72 22.46
CA LEU A 222 7.51 5.99 22.29
C LEU A 222 8.67 6.69 23.02
N GLY A 223 8.72 8.02 23.01
CA GLY A 223 9.72 8.81 23.71
C GLY A 223 9.66 8.64 25.23
N ARG A 224 8.47 8.53 25.82
CA ARG A 224 8.32 8.22 27.27
C ARG A 224 8.93 6.87 27.64
N ARG A 225 8.90 5.89 26.72
CA ARG A 225 9.42 4.54 26.97
C ARG A 225 10.90 4.39 26.67
N TYR A 226 11.38 4.98 25.54
CA TYR A 226 12.71 4.74 25.01
C TYR A 226 13.67 5.91 25.19
N GLY A 227 13.16 7.07 25.63
CA GLY A 227 13.94 8.29 25.74
C GLY A 227 14.10 8.99 24.39
N ARG A 228 15.34 9.29 24.01
CA ARG A 228 15.63 10.04 22.79
C ARG A 228 15.25 9.23 21.53
N ILE A 229 14.58 9.90 20.60
CA ILE A 229 14.22 9.38 19.27
C ILE A 229 14.80 10.35 18.24
N ASP A 230 15.70 9.88 17.40
CA ASP A 230 16.34 10.70 16.37
C ASP A 230 15.70 10.43 14.99
N PRO A 231 15.36 11.47 14.22
CA PRO A 231 14.91 11.30 12.85
C PRO A 231 16.06 10.87 11.94
N ILE A 232 15.79 9.92 11.04
CA ILE A 232 16.71 9.56 9.97
C ILE A 232 16.40 10.44 8.78
N ILE A 233 17.30 11.36 8.46
CA ILE A 233 17.14 12.30 7.36
C ILE A 233 17.50 11.60 6.05
N GLU A 234 16.49 11.32 5.23
CA GLU A 234 16.65 10.70 3.90
C GLU A 234 15.92 11.53 2.85
N VAL A 235 16.60 11.76 1.72
CA VAL A 235 15.92 12.29 0.53
C VAL A 235 15.20 11.13 -0.15
N SER A 236 13.93 10.95 0.14
CA SER A 236 13.16 9.78 -0.29
C SER A 236 11.72 10.18 -0.62
N SER A 237 11.11 9.45 -1.57
CA SER A 237 9.68 9.46 -1.85
C SER A 237 8.88 8.49 -0.96
N ALA A 238 9.56 7.80 -0.03
CA ALA A 238 8.90 6.86 0.88
C ALA A 238 7.89 7.59 1.77
N PRO A 239 6.70 6.98 2.01
CA PRO A 239 5.65 7.61 2.81
C PRO A 239 5.99 7.68 4.30
N ALA A 240 6.87 6.79 4.78
CA ALA A 240 7.25 6.73 6.17
C ALA A 240 8.46 7.63 6.46
N GLU A 241 8.32 8.55 7.38
CA GLU A 241 9.45 9.14 8.08
C GLU A 241 10.07 8.06 8.97
N ARG A 242 11.38 7.93 8.93
CA ARG A 242 12.09 6.92 9.73
C ARG A 242 12.76 7.55 10.92
N PHE A 243 12.76 6.79 12.01
CA PHE A 243 13.34 7.19 13.29
C PHE A 243 14.23 6.07 13.82
N VAL A 244 15.23 6.42 14.63
CA VAL A 244 16.11 5.48 15.30
C VAL A 244 16.05 5.68 16.80
N LEU A 245 15.93 4.58 17.54
CA LEU A 245 16.01 4.52 18.99
C LEU A 245 17.47 4.42 19.47
N PRO A 246 17.77 4.68 20.77
CA PRO A 246 19.12 4.58 21.31
C PRO A 246 19.78 3.19 21.15
N ASP A 247 18.99 2.13 21.06
CA ASP A 247 19.48 0.76 20.83
C ASP A 247 19.71 0.42 19.34
N GLY A 248 19.57 1.40 18.43
CA GLY A 248 19.72 1.25 17.00
C GLY A 248 18.46 0.72 16.27
N THR A 249 17.36 0.47 16.98
CA THR A 249 16.11 0.03 16.35
C THR A 249 15.53 1.13 15.48
N VAL A 250 15.21 0.75 14.24
CA VAL A 250 14.56 1.66 13.27
C VAL A 250 13.08 1.35 13.18
N PHE A 251 12.26 2.39 13.21
CA PHE A 251 10.82 2.33 12.94
C PHE A 251 10.38 3.48 12.05
N GLY A 252 9.16 3.44 11.55
CA GLY A 252 8.61 4.47 10.69
C GLY A 252 7.28 5.03 11.18
N VAL A 253 6.97 6.27 10.80
CA VAL A 253 5.63 6.87 10.96
C VAL A 253 5.15 7.38 9.61
N ILE A 254 3.93 7.03 9.24
CA ILE A 254 3.26 7.49 8.03
C ILE A 254 2.17 8.49 8.44
N ALA A 255 2.54 9.76 8.48
CA ALA A 255 1.68 10.85 8.91
C ALA A 255 0.74 11.32 7.77
N SER A 256 -0.12 10.42 7.32
CA SER A 256 -0.97 10.64 6.15
C SER A 256 -2.02 11.75 6.33
N THR A 257 -2.42 11.99 7.58
CA THR A 257 -3.52 12.89 7.95
C THR A 257 -3.00 14.22 8.48
N THR A 258 -2.03 14.19 9.41
CA THR A 258 -1.54 15.42 10.06
C THR A 258 -0.41 16.09 9.29
N THR A 259 0.45 15.33 8.63
CA THR A 259 1.58 15.86 7.85
C THR A 259 1.67 15.13 6.49
N PRO A 260 0.73 15.38 5.56
CA PRO A 260 0.70 14.70 4.28
C PRO A 260 1.99 14.89 3.47
N PHE A 261 2.40 13.85 2.75
CA PHE A 261 3.63 13.78 1.95
C PHE A 261 3.34 13.83 0.43
N CYS A 262 2.31 14.57 -0.01
CA CYS A 262 1.93 14.68 -1.42
C CYS A 262 3.04 15.27 -2.29
N ARG A 263 3.87 16.16 -1.74
CA ARG A 263 4.92 16.88 -2.48
C ARG A 263 6.00 15.98 -3.09
N THR A 264 6.25 14.82 -2.49
CA THR A 264 7.27 13.85 -2.96
C THR A 264 6.66 12.56 -3.48
N CYS A 265 5.33 12.50 -3.64
CA CYS A 265 4.61 11.27 -3.97
C CYS A 265 4.88 10.80 -5.40
N ASP A 266 5.64 9.71 -5.56
CA ASP A 266 6.02 9.06 -6.81
C ASP A 266 5.13 7.87 -7.20
N ARG A 267 4.00 7.68 -6.48
CA ARG A 267 3.17 6.49 -6.56
C ARG A 267 1.99 6.64 -7.48
N SER A 268 1.70 5.56 -8.21
CA SER A 268 0.45 5.34 -8.91
C SER A 268 -0.13 3.96 -8.55
N ARG A 269 -1.36 3.69 -8.96
CA ARG A 269 -2.09 2.46 -8.62
C ARG A 269 -2.79 1.91 -9.84
N LEU A 270 -2.68 0.59 -10.03
CA LEU A 270 -3.43 -0.15 -11.03
C LEU A 270 -4.39 -1.08 -10.28
N THR A 271 -5.69 -0.93 -10.51
CA THR A 271 -6.72 -1.82 -9.95
C THR A 271 -6.70 -3.19 -10.61
N ALA A 272 -7.35 -4.15 -10.00
CA ALA A 272 -7.38 -5.52 -10.49
C ALA A 272 -8.04 -5.67 -11.87
N ASP A 273 -8.89 -4.72 -12.26
CA ASP A 273 -9.56 -4.64 -13.57
C ASP A 273 -8.96 -3.59 -14.50
N GLY A 274 -7.79 -3.03 -14.18
CA GLY A 274 -7.02 -2.20 -15.09
C GLY A 274 -7.29 -0.70 -15.05
N GLN A 275 -8.02 -0.18 -14.05
CA GLN A 275 -8.12 1.26 -13.84
C GLN A 275 -6.81 1.78 -13.24
N TRP A 276 -6.22 2.78 -13.88
CA TRP A 276 -4.99 3.40 -13.39
C TRP A 276 -5.29 4.71 -12.66
N LEU A 277 -5.03 4.73 -11.36
CA LEU A 277 -5.27 5.84 -10.46
C LEU A 277 -3.96 6.57 -10.14
N LEU A 278 -3.96 7.89 -10.29
CA LEU A 278 -2.79 8.75 -10.04
C LEU A 278 -2.62 9.12 -8.57
N CYS A 279 -3.70 9.05 -7.78
CA CYS A 279 -3.73 9.34 -6.35
C CYS A 279 -4.60 8.33 -5.62
N LEU A 280 -4.32 8.11 -4.32
CA LEU A 280 -5.18 7.29 -3.46
C LEU A 280 -6.59 7.89 -3.34
N TYR A 281 -6.70 9.21 -3.38
CA TYR A 281 -7.96 9.96 -3.28
C TYR A 281 -8.61 10.24 -4.64
N ALA A 282 -8.04 9.77 -5.76
CA ALA A 282 -8.63 9.98 -7.09
C ALA A 282 -10.04 9.37 -7.14
N GLN A 283 -10.99 10.09 -7.70
CA GLN A 283 -12.37 9.58 -7.87
C GLN A 283 -12.55 8.83 -9.18
N THR A 284 -11.70 9.08 -10.15
CA THR A 284 -11.74 8.44 -11.47
C THR A 284 -10.36 7.92 -11.83
N GLY A 285 -10.33 6.82 -12.58
CA GLY A 285 -9.13 6.23 -13.14
C GLY A 285 -9.09 6.37 -14.66
N LEU A 286 -7.93 6.04 -15.22
CA LEU A 286 -7.74 5.85 -16.66
C LEU A 286 -7.81 4.36 -16.95
N ASP A 287 -8.73 3.93 -17.78
CA ASP A 287 -8.86 2.52 -18.17
C ASP A 287 -7.70 2.13 -19.10
N LEU A 288 -6.83 1.24 -18.62
CA LEU A 288 -5.73 0.64 -19.41
C LEU A 288 -6.09 -0.75 -19.93
N ARG A 289 -7.11 -1.41 -19.38
CA ARG A 289 -7.56 -2.73 -19.82
C ARG A 289 -8.20 -2.67 -21.20
N LYS A 290 -9.12 -1.71 -21.39
CA LYS A 290 -9.86 -1.61 -22.65
C LYS A 290 -8.92 -1.44 -23.86
N PRO A 291 -8.02 -0.44 -23.91
CA PRO A 291 -7.09 -0.31 -25.03
C PRO A 291 -6.19 -1.54 -25.18
N LEU A 292 -5.74 -2.17 -24.09
CA LEU A 292 -4.92 -3.38 -24.14
C LEU A 292 -5.67 -4.54 -24.83
N ARG A 293 -6.94 -4.78 -24.47
CA ARG A 293 -7.77 -5.85 -25.01
C ARG A 293 -8.29 -5.54 -26.42
N ASP A 294 -8.45 -4.28 -26.76
CA ASP A 294 -8.81 -3.84 -28.11
C ASP A 294 -7.62 -3.88 -29.10
N GLY A 295 -6.44 -4.31 -28.65
CA GLY A 295 -5.28 -4.50 -29.51
C GLY A 295 -4.46 -3.23 -29.74
N ALA A 296 -4.57 -2.22 -28.89
CA ALA A 296 -3.68 -1.05 -28.94
C ALA A 296 -2.21 -1.49 -28.83
N SER A 297 -1.37 -0.87 -29.62
CA SER A 297 0.07 -1.13 -29.59
C SER A 297 0.67 -0.72 -28.24
N ARG A 298 1.81 -1.34 -27.93
CA ARG A 298 2.58 -1.00 -26.71
C ARG A 298 2.91 0.51 -26.63
N GLU A 299 3.27 1.11 -27.76
CA GLU A 299 3.62 2.54 -27.82
C GLU A 299 2.38 3.45 -27.60
N GLU A 300 1.20 3.05 -28.04
CA GLU A 300 -0.05 3.78 -27.75
C GLU A 300 -0.39 3.74 -26.27
N ILE A 301 -0.31 2.57 -25.61
CA ILE A 301 -0.53 2.45 -24.17
C ILE A 301 0.52 3.25 -23.40
N LYS A 302 1.77 3.20 -23.80
CA LYS A 302 2.88 3.96 -23.22
C LYS A 302 2.65 5.49 -23.32
N ALA A 303 2.20 5.95 -24.49
CA ALA A 303 1.85 7.36 -24.70
C ALA A 303 0.67 7.79 -23.82
N LEU A 304 -0.33 6.92 -23.66
CA LEU A 304 -1.48 7.15 -22.79
C LEU A 304 -1.04 7.32 -21.33
N ILE A 305 -0.19 6.42 -20.80
CA ILE A 305 0.36 6.50 -19.45
C ILE A 305 1.23 7.75 -19.29
N ALA A 306 2.14 8.02 -20.22
CA ALA A 306 3.01 9.19 -20.19
C ALA A 306 2.19 10.49 -20.15
N SER A 307 1.18 10.61 -21.01
CA SER A 307 0.28 11.77 -21.06
C SER A 307 -0.53 11.92 -19.77
N GLY A 308 -1.02 10.82 -19.18
CA GLY A 308 -1.73 10.85 -17.90
C GLY A 308 -0.84 11.36 -16.78
N TRP A 309 0.39 10.83 -16.65
CA TRP A 309 1.30 11.24 -15.60
C TRP A 309 1.78 12.68 -15.72
N THR A 310 2.20 13.11 -16.91
CA THR A 310 2.73 14.47 -17.13
C THR A 310 1.71 15.56 -16.83
N ARG A 311 0.41 15.27 -16.93
CA ARG A 311 -0.69 16.19 -16.58
C ARG A 311 -1.15 16.09 -15.12
N ARG A 312 -0.59 15.17 -14.34
CA ARG A 312 -1.00 14.93 -12.95
C ARG A 312 -0.81 16.17 -12.07
N ARG A 313 -1.85 16.50 -11.30
CA ARG A 313 -1.88 17.62 -10.33
C ARG A 313 -2.39 17.21 -8.95
N ASP A 314 -2.64 15.92 -8.72
CA ASP A 314 -3.24 15.44 -7.48
C ASP A 314 -2.37 15.72 -6.26
N ARG A 315 -2.99 16.24 -5.22
CA ARG A 315 -2.46 16.41 -3.86
C ARG A 315 -3.53 16.03 -2.82
N GLY A 316 -4.26 14.97 -3.07
CA GLY A 316 -5.50 14.63 -2.39
C GLY A 316 -5.46 14.69 -0.87
N ALA A 317 -4.39 14.25 -0.20
CA ALA A 317 -4.28 14.34 1.26
C ALA A 317 -4.03 15.78 1.74
N GLU A 318 -3.25 16.59 1.01
CA GLU A 318 -3.05 18.01 1.32
C GLU A 318 -4.33 18.80 1.09
N GLU A 319 -5.01 18.57 -0.04
CA GLU A 319 -6.28 19.21 -0.39
C GLU A 319 -7.36 18.94 0.67
N ARG A 320 -7.45 17.70 1.17
CA ARG A 320 -8.40 17.35 2.24
C ARG A 320 -8.08 18.08 3.55
N ARG A 321 -6.80 18.18 3.91
CA ARG A 321 -6.38 18.95 5.08
C ARG A 321 -6.70 20.44 4.95
N GLU A 322 -6.52 21.01 3.76
CA GLU A 322 -6.85 22.39 3.46
C GLU A 322 -8.37 22.66 3.59
N LEU A 323 -9.21 21.76 3.02
CA LEU A 323 -10.67 21.84 3.16
C LEU A 323 -11.13 21.70 4.62
N GLU A 324 -10.52 20.80 5.39
CA GLU A 324 -10.82 20.65 6.81
C GLU A 324 -10.47 21.90 7.61
N ALA A 325 -9.34 22.55 7.32
CA ALA A 325 -8.96 23.82 7.95
C ALA A 325 -9.95 24.97 7.66
N LEU A 326 -10.67 24.90 6.54
CA LEU A 326 -11.73 25.83 6.17
C LEU A 326 -13.10 25.45 6.75
N GLY A 327 -13.16 24.43 7.61
CA GLY A 327 -14.42 23.94 8.20
C GLY A 327 -15.28 23.11 7.24
N VAL A 328 -14.80 22.85 6.03
CA VAL A 328 -15.44 21.94 5.09
C VAL A 328 -15.06 20.52 5.52
N ARG A 329 -16.02 19.78 6.06
CA ARG A 329 -15.83 18.36 6.34
C ARG A 329 -15.44 17.67 5.04
N GLY A 330 -14.26 17.03 5.02
CA GLY A 330 -13.80 16.26 3.89
C GLY A 330 -14.93 15.34 3.40
N VAL A 331 -15.12 15.26 2.10
CA VAL A 331 -16.18 14.43 1.50
C VAL A 331 -15.77 12.97 1.71
N LEU A 332 -16.18 12.40 2.85
CA LEU A 332 -16.26 10.95 2.98
C LEU A 332 -17.16 10.46 1.86
N VAL A 333 -16.69 9.46 1.11
CA VAL A 333 -17.54 8.86 0.10
C VAL A 333 -18.72 8.22 0.83
N GLN A 334 -19.93 8.65 0.51
CA GLN A 334 -21.14 8.11 1.11
C GLN A 334 -21.27 6.62 0.77
N ILE A 335 -21.86 5.81 1.66
CA ILE A 335 -22.04 4.37 1.46
C ILE A 335 -22.74 4.05 0.13
N GLU A 336 -23.73 4.86 -0.24
CA GLU A 336 -24.43 4.72 -1.51
C GLU A 336 -23.50 4.95 -2.73
N GLY A 337 -22.51 5.83 -2.60
CA GLY A 337 -21.48 6.05 -3.62
C GLY A 337 -20.54 4.86 -3.74
N LEU A 338 -20.09 4.30 -2.62
CA LEU A 338 -19.26 3.08 -2.58
C LEU A 338 -19.96 1.89 -3.21
N ARG A 339 -21.25 1.70 -2.92
CA ARG A 339 -22.06 0.62 -3.51
C ARG A 339 -22.29 0.76 -5.02
N LYS A 340 -22.28 2.00 -5.54
CA LYS A 340 -22.44 2.29 -6.97
C LYS A 340 -21.14 2.14 -7.75
N ASP A 341 -20.00 2.44 -7.12
CA ASP A 341 -18.69 2.37 -7.76
C ASP A 341 -17.68 1.68 -6.83
N PRO A 342 -17.41 0.39 -7.02
CA PRO A 342 -16.44 -0.35 -6.21
C PRO A 342 -15.01 0.19 -6.33
N HIS A 343 -14.70 1.00 -7.36
CA HIS A 343 -13.37 1.62 -7.48
C HIS A 343 -13.12 2.72 -6.45
N LEU A 344 -14.15 3.19 -5.75
CA LEU A 344 -13.99 4.14 -4.64
C LEU A 344 -13.55 3.45 -3.35
N GLU A 345 -13.66 2.14 -3.26
CA GLU A 345 -13.29 1.34 -2.10
C GLU A 345 -11.78 1.15 -1.97
N MET A 346 -11.27 1.17 -0.72
CA MET A 346 -9.85 1.03 -0.43
C MET A 346 -9.28 -0.32 -0.93
N HIS A 347 -10.04 -1.40 -0.74
CA HIS A 347 -9.62 -2.75 -1.13
C HIS A 347 -9.47 -2.93 -2.64
N THR A 348 -10.18 -2.16 -3.45
CA THR A 348 -10.03 -2.15 -4.91
C THR A 348 -8.79 -1.35 -5.33
N ARG A 349 -8.48 -0.27 -4.61
CA ARG A 349 -7.35 0.64 -4.91
C ARG A 349 -5.99 0.13 -4.46
N GLY A 350 -5.94 -0.98 -3.76
CA GLY A 350 -4.72 -1.54 -3.24
C GLY A 350 -4.09 -0.70 -2.14
N GLY A 351 -4.78 -0.63 -1.03
CA GLY A 351 -4.45 0.13 0.18
C GLY A 351 -3.08 -0.19 0.77
#